data_c1ccb533ab21069064527d22c55de3cc
#
_entry.id   c1ccb533ab21069064527d22c55de3cc
#
_cell.length_a   1.000
_cell.length_b   1.000
_cell.length_c   1.000
_cell.angle_alpha   90.00
_cell.angle_beta   90.00
_cell.angle_gamma   90.00
#
_symmetry.space_group_name_H-M   'P 1'
#
loop_
_entity.id
_entity.type
_entity.pdbx_description
1 polymer ?
#
loop_
_entity_poly.entity_id
_entity_poly.type
_entity_poly.pdbx_seq_one_letter_code
_entity_poly.pdbx_strand_id
1 'polypeptide(L)'
;LAAAFAYGRELLVPDLFRALLKRLQALALPCPTLCWYLERHITLDGDSHGPLAEAMVLALVGDDAVAMQRVEQVKRQVIAGRKRFWDALHAELRSPVPA
;
A
#
# COMPACT_ATOMS: atom_id res chain seq x y z
N LEU A 1 -9.11 -8.17 -12.74
CA LEU A 1 -8.13 -7.09 -12.69
C LEU A 1 -8.29 -6.21 -11.45
N ALA A 2 -9.48 -5.67 -11.20
CA ALA A 2 -9.72 -4.77 -10.05
C ALA A 2 -9.43 -5.43 -8.70
N ALA A 3 -9.82 -6.69 -8.52
CA ALA A 3 -9.56 -7.43 -7.30
C ALA A 3 -8.05 -7.64 -7.06
N ALA A 4 -7.31 -7.96 -8.11
CA ALA A 4 -5.86 -8.13 -8.02
C ALA A 4 -5.15 -6.81 -7.73
N PHE A 5 -5.63 -5.70 -8.29
CA PHE A 5 -5.15 -4.35 -7.97
C PHE A 5 -5.35 -4.01 -6.50
N ALA A 6 -6.57 -4.21 -5.99
CA ALA A 6 -6.89 -3.96 -4.58
C ALA A 6 -6.02 -4.80 -3.64
N TYR A 7 -5.86 -6.09 -3.95
CA TYR A 7 -5.01 -6.99 -3.18
C TYR A 7 -3.57 -6.48 -3.09
N GLY A 8 -2.97 -6.13 -4.23
CA GLY A 8 -1.60 -5.63 -4.26
C GLY A 8 -1.41 -4.35 -3.45
N ARG A 9 -2.39 -3.44 -3.51
CA ARG A 9 -2.38 -2.19 -2.75
C ARG A 9 -2.49 -2.45 -1.24
N GLU A 10 -3.43 -3.29 -0.81
CA GLU A 10 -3.66 -3.56 0.61
C GLU A 10 -2.48 -4.27 1.27
N LEU A 11 -1.64 -4.97 0.52
CA LEU A 11 -0.42 -5.57 1.05
C LEU A 11 0.66 -4.54 1.42
N LEU A 12 0.67 -3.38 0.76
CA LEU A 12 1.70 -2.36 0.95
C LEU A 12 1.37 -1.34 2.03
N VAL A 13 0.11 -0.93 2.11
CA VAL A 13 -0.31 0.22 2.92
C VAL A 13 0.03 0.05 4.40
N PRO A 14 -0.23 -1.09 5.07
CA PRO A 14 0.07 -1.20 6.50
C PRO A 14 1.55 -0.97 6.83
N ASP A 15 2.45 -1.59 6.10
CA ASP A 15 3.89 -1.49 6.38
C ASP A 15 4.42 -0.10 6.06
N LEU A 16 3.99 0.49 4.96
CA LEU A 16 4.34 1.86 4.59
C LEU A 16 3.87 2.85 5.66
N PHE A 17 2.65 2.73 6.12
CA PHE A 17 2.08 3.63 7.11
C PHE A 17 2.71 3.44 8.49
N ARG A 18 3.07 2.21 8.88
CA ARG A 18 3.83 1.96 10.12
C ARG A 18 5.19 2.66 10.09
N ALA A 19 5.90 2.57 8.98
CA ALA A 19 7.20 3.21 8.83
C ALA A 19 7.08 4.74 8.91
N LEU A 20 6.07 5.31 8.26
CA LEU A 20 5.81 6.76 8.31
C LEU A 20 5.42 7.21 9.72
N LEU A 21 4.51 6.50 10.38
CA LEU A 21 4.08 6.81 11.74
C LEU A 21 5.26 6.79 12.72
N LYS A 22 6.10 5.75 12.63
CA LYS A 22 7.30 5.63 13.45
C LYS A 22 8.25 6.81 13.24
N ARG A 23 8.41 7.26 12.00
CA ARG A 23 9.26 8.39 11.67
C ARG A 23 8.70 9.71 12.23
N LEU A 24 7.40 9.93 12.10
CA LEU A 24 6.74 11.11 12.66
C LEU A 24 6.87 11.17 14.18
N GLN A 25 6.71 10.04 14.85
CA GLN A 25 6.87 9.94 16.30
C GLN A 25 8.32 10.21 16.71
N ALA A 26 9.31 9.67 15.98
CA ALA A 26 10.73 9.89 16.25
C ALA A 26 11.13 11.36 16.07
N LEU A 27 10.51 12.07 15.14
CA LEU A 27 10.74 13.50 14.90
C LEU A 27 9.95 14.40 15.86
N ALA A 28 9.06 13.82 16.68
CA ALA A 28 8.19 14.54 17.62
C ALA A 28 7.39 15.66 16.95
N LEU A 29 6.93 15.44 15.71
CA LEU A 29 6.13 16.41 14.98
C LEU A 29 4.70 16.45 15.51
N PRO A 30 4.14 17.66 15.78
CA PRO A 30 2.79 17.76 16.31
C PRO A 30 1.73 17.61 15.22
N CYS A 31 1.43 16.39 14.83
CA CYS A 31 0.46 16.06 13.79
C CYS A 31 -0.52 14.96 14.25
N PRO A 32 -1.33 15.20 15.28
CA PRO A 32 -2.18 14.17 15.87
C PRO A 32 -3.21 13.61 14.90
N THR A 33 -3.80 14.45 14.05
CA THR A 33 -4.79 14.00 13.06
C THR A 33 -4.16 13.08 12.01
N LEU A 34 -2.96 13.40 11.53
CA LEU A 34 -2.24 12.53 10.60
C LEU A 34 -1.89 11.20 11.26
N CYS A 35 -1.38 11.23 12.49
CA CYS A 35 -1.07 10.02 13.25
C CYS A 35 -2.31 9.14 13.43
N TRP A 36 -3.44 9.74 13.80
CA TRP A 36 -4.71 9.03 13.91
C TRP A 36 -5.13 8.39 12.58
N TYR A 37 -5.01 9.13 11.48
CA TYR A 37 -5.30 8.63 10.13
C TYR A 37 -4.44 7.41 9.79
N LEU A 38 -3.15 7.49 10.04
CA LEU A 38 -2.21 6.40 9.77
C LEU A 38 -2.52 5.16 10.63
N GLU A 39 -2.74 5.36 11.93
CA GLU A 39 -3.10 4.28 12.86
C GLU A 39 -4.40 3.58 12.45
N ARG A 40 -5.40 4.36 12.07
CA ARG A 40 -6.69 3.83 11.62
C ARG A 40 -6.53 2.95 10.38
N HIS A 41 -5.76 3.42 9.42
CA HIS A 41 -5.51 2.65 8.18
C HIS A 41 -4.65 1.41 8.43
N ILE A 42 -3.66 1.47 9.29
CA ILE A 42 -2.86 0.31 9.68
C ILE A 42 -3.77 -0.79 10.24
N THR A 43 -4.66 -0.44 11.16
CA THR A 43 -5.58 -1.39 11.77
C THR A 43 -6.57 -1.96 10.75
N LEU A 44 -7.24 -1.11 9.98
CA LEU A 44 -8.26 -1.54 9.02
C LEU A 44 -7.67 -2.37 7.88
N ASP A 45 -6.58 -1.89 7.28
CA ASP A 45 -5.98 -2.55 6.10
C ASP A 45 -5.23 -3.82 6.50
N GLY A 46 -4.57 -3.83 7.66
CA GLY A 46 -3.85 -5.00 8.16
C GLY A 46 -4.78 -6.10 8.67
N ASP A 47 -5.81 -5.73 9.44
CA ASP A 47 -6.67 -6.70 10.12
C ASP A 47 -7.89 -7.11 9.30
N SER A 48 -8.38 -6.26 8.40
CA SER A 48 -9.63 -6.49 7.68
C SER A 48 -9.49 -6.43 6.17
N HIS A 49 -8.99 -5.34 5.61
CA HIS A 49 -8.99 -5.10 4.15
C HIS A 49 -8.05 -6.05 3.42
N GLY A 50 -6.86 -6.30 3.96
CA GLY A 50 -5.91 -7.24 3.35
C GLY A 50 -6.48 -8.65 3.24
N PRO A 51 -6.94 -9.27 4.36
CA PRO A 51 -7.56 -10.59 4.33
C PRO A 51 -8.82 -10.65 3.46
N LEU A 52 -9.67 -9.59 3.46
CA LEU A 52 -10.86 -9.54 2.61
C LEU A 52 -10.50 -9.45 1.13
N ALA A 53 -9.49 -8.66 0.77
CA ALA A 53 -9.02 -8.56 -0.61
C ALA A 53 -8.46 -9.89 -1.10
N GLU A 54 -7.71 -10.61 -0.27
CA GLU A 54 -7.22 -11.95 -0.57
C GLU A 54 -8.38 -12.93 -0.78
N ALA A 55 -9.34 -12.93 0.12
CA ALA A 55 -10.52 -13.80 0.02
C ALA A 55 -11.33 -13.52 -1.26
N MET A 56 -11.46 -12.24 -1.63
CA MET A 56 -12.12 -11.85 -2.87
C MET A 56 -11.39 -12.39 -4.10
N VAL A 57 -10.07 -12.27 -4.16
CA VAL A 57 -9.26 -12.81 -5.25
C VAL A 57 -9.42 -14.32 -5.34
N LEU A 58 -9.31 -15.04 -4.22
CA LEU A 58 -9.45 -16.49 -4.20
C LEU A 58 -10.83 -16.96 -4.64
N ALA A 59 -11.89 -16.23 -4.25
CA ALA A 59 -13.25 -16.53 -4.66
C ALA A 59 -13.46 -16.34 -6.17
N LEU A 60 -12.83 -15.31 -6.77
CA LEU A 60 -12.95 -15.03 -8.20
C LEU A 60 -12.11 -15.96 -9.06
N VAL A 61 -10.95 -16.36 -8.59
CA VAL A 61 -10.01 -17.20 -9.33
C VAL A 61 -10.39 -18.68 -9.23
N GLY A 62 -10.86 -19.14 -8.08
CA GLY A 62 -11.16 -20.57 -7.85
C GLY A 62 -9.92 -21.43 -8.10
N ASP A 63 -10.08 -22.49 -8.90
CA ASP A 63 -9.01 -23.44 -9.25
C ASP A 63 -8.29 -23.09 -10.56
N ASP A 64 -8.55 -21.93 -11.13
CA ASP A 64 -7.97 -21.51 -12.41
C ASP A 64 -6.52 -21.04 -12.20
N ALA A 65 -5.56 -21.89 -12.55
CA ALA A 65 -4.13 -21.59 -12.41
C ALA A 65 -3.68 -20.43 -13.31
N VAL A 66 -4.27 -20.27 -14.49
CA VAL A 66 -3.96 -19.17 -15.42
C VAL A 66 -4.44 -17.84 -14.83
N ALA A 67 -5.63 -17.83 -14.28
CA ALA A 67 -6.17 -16.65 -13.60
C ALA A 67 -5.31 -16.27 -12.37
N MET A 68 -4.84 -17.25 -11.61
CA MET A 68 -3.95 -17.00 -10.47
C MET A 68 -2.61 -16.40 -10.92
N GLN A 69 -2.03 -16.87 -12.02
CA GLN A 69 -0.82 -16.29 -12.58
C GLN A 69 -1.02 -14.83 -12.99
N ARG A 70 -2.18 -14.50 -13.57
CA ARG A 70 -2.53 -13.11 -13.89
C ARG A 70 -2.65 -12.23 -12.65
N VAL A 71 -3.23 -12.75 -11.58
CA VAL A 71 -3.33 -12.06 -10.29
C VAL A 71 -1.94 -11.73 -9.77
N GLU A 72 -1.03 -12.71 -9.76
CA GLU A 72 0.35 -12.51 -9.31
C GLU A 72 1.08 -11.47 -10.16
N GLN A 73 0.88 -11.49 -11.48
CA GLN A 73 1.46 -10.50 -12.38
C GLN A 73 0.95 -9.09 -12.09
N VAL A 74 -0.36 -8.92 -11.95
CA VAL A 74 -0.98 -7.62 -11.64
C VAL A 74 -0.53 -7.12 -10.28
N LYS A 75 -0.45 -7.99 -9.29
CA LYS A 75 0.06 -7.65 -7.96
C LYS A 75 1.47 -7.07 -8.04
N ARG A 76 2.36 -7.73 -8.77
CA ARG A 76 3.74 -7.23 -8.97
C ARG A 76 3.77 -5.89 -9.69
N GLN A 77 2.92 -5.71 -10.70
CA GLN A 77 2.82 -4.44 -11.43
C GLN A 77 2.32 -3.30 -10.53
N VAL A 78 1.36 -3.56 -9.67
CA VAL A 78 0.84 -2.59 -8.70
C VAL A 78 1.94 -2.17 -7.73
N ILE A 79 2.66 -3.13 -7.18
CA ILE A 79 3.77 -2.87 -6.24
C ILE A 79 4.87 -2.06 -6.93
N ALA A 80 5.28 -2.47 -8.14
CA ALA A 80 6.30 -1.77 -8.91
C ALA A 80 5.87 -0.35 -9.28
N GLY A 81 4.62 -0.16 -9.66
CA GLY A 81 4.06 1.16 -9.96
C GLY A 81 4.04 2.08 -8.74
N ARG A 82 3.69 1.53 -7.57
CA ARG A 82 3.71 2.26 -6.31
C ARG A 82 5.14 2.68 -5.93
N LYS A 83 6.08 1.78 -6.09
CA LYS A 83 7.50 2.09 -5.85
C LYS A 83 7.98 3.23 -6.75
N ARG A 84 7.67 3.16 -8.05
CA ARG A 84 8.02 4.26 -8.99
C ARG A 84 7.41 5.59 -8.57
N PHE A 85 6.16 5.59 -8.13
CA PHE A 85 5.49 6.78 -7.64
C PHE A 85 6.23 7.39 -6.44
N TRP A 86 6.56 6.58 -5.44
CA TRP A 86 7.25 7.06 -4.25
C TRP A 86 8.69 7.50 -4.56
N ASP A 87 9.38 6.79 -5.44
CA ASP A 87 10.73 7.17 -5.87
C ASP A 87 10.72 8.52 -6.60
N ALA A 88 9.74 8.75 -7.47
CA ALA A 88 9.58 10.02 -8.18
C ALA A 88 9.24 11.17 -7.22
N LEU A 89 8.33 10.95 -6.28
CA LEU A 89 7.99 11.94 -5.25
C LEU A 89 9.20 12.27 -4.38
N HIS A 90 9.97 11.27 -3.97
CA HIS A 90 11.18 11.46 -3.19
C HIS A 90 12.22 12.30 -3.96
N ALA A 91 12.39 12.05 -5.26
CA ALA A 91 13.28 12.83 -6.11
C ALA A 91 12.84 14.29 -6.20
N GLU A 92 11.53 14.54 -6.37
CA GLU A 92 10.97 15.90 -6.40
C GLU A 92 11.18 16.63 -5.08
N LEU A 93 10.98 15.99 -3.95
CA LEU A 93 11.17 16.58 -2.63
C LEU A 93 12.62 16.89 -2.32
N ARG A 94 13.57 16.19 -2.95
CA ARG A 94 15.02 16.45 -2.80
C ARG A 94 15.57 17.45 -3.79
N SER A 95 14.79 17.83 -4.81
CA SER A 95 15.23 18.83 -5.79
C SER A 95 15.26 20.22 -5.15
N PRO A 96 16.26 21.07 -5.49
CA PRO A 96 16.27 22.43 -4.99
C PRO A 96 15.02 23.19 -5.42
N VAL A 97 14.41 23.92 -4.48
CA VAL A 97 13.29 24.79 -4.80
C VAL A 97 13.80 25.92 -5.67
N PRO A 98 13.18 26.20 -6.85
CA PRO A 98 13.58 27.35 -7.68
C PRO A 98 13.50 28.65 -6.90
N ALA A 99 14.53 29.49 -7.05
CA ALA A 99 14.60 30.77 -6.38
C ALA A 99 13.52 31.76 -6.88
#